data_44269304e4483f28fd7e2a7bc2cf145f
#
_entry.id   44269304e4483f28fd7e2a7bc2cf145f
#
_cell.length_a   1.000
_cell.length_b   1.000
_cell.length_c   1.000
_cell.angle_alpha   90.00
_cell.angle_beta   90.00
_cell.angle_gamma   90.00
#
_symmetry.space_group_name_H-M   'P 1'
#
loop_
_entity.id
_entity.type
_entity.pdbx_description
1 polymer ?
#
loop_
_entity_poly.entity_id
_entity_poly.type
_entity_poly.pdbx_seq_one_letter_code
_entity_poly.pdbx_strand_id
1 'polypeptide(L)'
;GLPILGFLGRKGNQIIEGLPQRFIDRLQERGAASGHRPCKLHVSLTIIDPEESKTLAQQLMEEAGVEVLMYVFCTDVIREGNEVKGVVIESKAGREAILARTVIDCTGDADVAFRAGVECRKGDAEGGMQPPTLMFSMRGVATQRLRDAIAEHPDIYDMDIMPAESFRNEKFITVGLRNQIAKAREAGIDLPVARTILITGMSEDEIWVNMSRVNGVDPTDPGSYTRGEIEARKQVYRIRKYLRQFVPGFENAWMDRVAPFMGIRESRVTVGKYVLTAEDILACRHFDDAIAVASYPVDLHHPKGGDCTLEYCGDCYDIPYRVLVPEKVENLLVAGRCASFTHEAM
;
A
#
# COMPACT_ATOMS: atom_id res chain seq x y z
N GLY A 1 11.02 5.76 -6.26
CA GLY A 1 10.91 4.58 -5.40
C GLY A 1 9.55 4.46 -4.76
N LEU A 2 9.28 3.31 -4.18
CA LEU A 2 8.08 3.11 -3.37
C LEU A 2 8.35 3.50 -1.92
N PRO A 3 7.41 4.12 -1.22
CA PRO A 3 7.55 4.43 0.20
C PRO A 3 7.13 3.23 1.05
N ILE A 4 7.95 2.88 2.03
CA ILE A 4 7.54 2.07 3.17
C ILE A 4 7.43 3.02 4.36
N LEU A 5 6.37 2.88 5.12
CA LEU A 5 5.97 3.81 6.16
C LEU A 5 5.96 3.12 7.52
N GLY A 6 6.12 3.87 8.62
CA GLY A 6 5.95 3.36 9.97
C GLY A 6 7.13 2.56 10.55
N PHE A 7 8.35 2.63 10.00
CA PHE A 7 9.52 1.99 10.65
C PHE A 7 9.91 2.66 11.97
N LEU A 8 9.73 3.98 12.06
CA LEU A 8 9.97 4.74 13.28
C LEU A 8 8.66 5.06 13.99
N GLY A 9 8.71 5.23 15.29
CA GLY A 9 7.64 5.82 16.08
C GLY A 9 7.63 7.35 16.00
N ARG A 10 6.60 7.97 16.56
CA ARG A 10 6.46 9.44 16.58
C ARG A 10 7.59 10.16 17.31
N LYS A 11 8.30 9.48 18.20
CA LYS A 11 9.48 9.97 18.92
C LYS A 11 10.79 9.80 18.14
N GLY A 12 10.73 9.21 16.94
CA GLY A 12 11.90 8.94 16.10
C GLY A 12 12.66 7.66 16.47
N ASN A 13 12.20 6.91 17.47
CA ASN A 13 12.74 5.59 17.82
C ASN A 13 12.30 4.54 16.79
N GLN A 14 13.15 3.55 16.54
CA GLN A 14 12.80 2.44 15.67
C GLN A 14 11.76 1.54 16.33
N ILE A 15 10.70 1.21 15.60
CA ILE A 15 9.58 0.36 16.04
C ILE A 15 9.61 -0.97 15.30
N ILE A 16 9.78 -0.95 13.97
CA ILE A 16 9.81 -2.16 13.16
C ILE A 16 11.25 -2.65 13.06
N GLU A 17 11.47 -3.88 13.50
CA GLU A 17 12.76 -4.58 13.52
C GLU A 17 12.63 -5.97 12.84
N GLY A 18 13.59 -6.85 13.07
CA GLY A 18 13.55 -8.25 12.62
C GLY A 18 13.60 -8.42 11.11
N LEU A 19 12.71 -9.23 10.55
CA LEU A 19 12.68 -9.56 9.11
C LEU A 19 12.47 -8.34 8.21
N PRO A 20 11.53 -7.41 8.50
CA PRO A 20 11.37 -6.21 7.70
C PRO A 20 12.64 -5.33 7.69
N GLN A 21 13.31 -5.17 8.83
CA GLN A 21 14.56 -4.41 8.90
C GLN A 21 15.66 -5.09 8.08
N ARG A 22 15.84 -6.38 8.20
CA ARG A 22 16.82 -7.14 7.41
C ARG A 22 16.58 -7.00 5.90
N PHE A 23 15.33 -6.92 5.48
CA PHE A 23 15.00 -6.65 4.08
C PHE A 23 15.48 -5.27 3.64
N ILE A 24 15.28 -4.25 4.46
CA ILE A 24 15.75 -2.88 4.17
C ILE A 24 17.28 -2.82 4.19
N ASP A 25 17.95 -3.44 5.16
CA ASP A 25 19.41 -3.46 5.24
C ASP A 25 20.03 -4.03 3.96
N ARG A 26 19.50 -5.15 3.48
CA ARG A 26 19.96 -5.78 2.23
C ARG A 26 19.68 -4.92 0.98
N LEU A 27 18.58 -4.17 0.96
CA LEU A 27 18.34 -3.19 -0.11
C LEU A 27 19.29 -2.01 -0.02
N GLN A 28 19.64 -1.54 1.18
CA GLN A 28 20.62 -0.47 1.38
C GLN A 28 22.03 -0.90 0.91
N GLU A 29 22.46 -2.12 1.19
CA GLU A 29 23.71 -2.70 0.69
C GLU A 29 23.80 -2.66 -0.85
N ARG A 30 22.65 -2.69 -1.54
CA ARG A 30 22.54 -2.58 -3.01
C ARG A 30 22.37 -1.14 -3.51
N GLY A 31 22.31 -0.16 -2.61
CA GLY A 31 21.96 1.21 -2.97
C GLY A 31 20.48 1.38 -3.40
N ALA A 32 19.62 0.42 -3.04
CA ALA A 32 18.23 0.32 -3.47
C ALA A 32 17.22 0.72 -2.38
N ALA A 33 17.67 1.20 -1.23
CA ALA A 33 16.82 1.79 -0.21
C ALA A 33 17.46 3.03 0.43
N SER A 34 16.62 4.00 0.83
CA SER A 34 17.03 5.09 1.70
C SER A 34 17.11 4.62 3.16
N GLY A 35 17.73 5.41 4.02
CA GLY A 35 17.56 5.25 5.47
C GLY A 35 16.13 5.60 5.90
N HIS A 36 15.76 5.16 7.12
CA HIS A 36 14.51 5.58 7.76
C HIS A 36 14.58 7.06 8.14
N ARG A 37 13.52 7.80 7.88
CA ARG A 37 13.44 9.24 8.18
C ARG A 37 12.09 9.56 8.82
N PRO A 38 12.05 10.45 9.81
CA PRO A 38 10.79 10.95 10.32
C PRO A 38 9.97 11.61 9.20
N CYS A 39 8.67 11.35 9.20
CA CYS A 39 7.71 11.95 8.27
C CYS A 39 6.50 12.44 9.06
N LYS A 40 6.20 13.72 8.98
CA LYS A 40 5.13 14.33 9.79
C LYS A 40 3.76 13.70 9.51
N LEU A 41 3.49 13.32 8.25
CA LEU A 41 2.20 12.73 7.88
C LEU A 41 2.13 11.22 8.16
N HIS A 42 3.20 10.49 7.85
CA HIS A 42 3.19 9.02 7.87
C HIS A 42 4.15 8.44 8.91
N VAL A 43 4.46 9.23 9.95
CA VAL A 43 5.37 8.90 11.05
C VAL A 43 6.81 8.70 10.57
N SER A 44 7.04 7.81 9.63
CA SER A 44 8.36 7.65 8.99
C SER A 44 8.25 7.27 7.52
N LEU A 45 9.35 7.50 6.81
CA LEU A 45 9.48 7.25 5.38
C LEU A 45 10.78 6.50 5.10
N THR A 46 10.68 5.45 4.29
CA THR A 46 11.81 4.73 3.71
C THR A 46 11.52 4.53 2.23
N ILE A 47 12.32 5.11 1.36
CA ILE A 47 12.16 4.93 -0.10
C ILE A 47 12.92 3.68 -0.53
N ILE A 48 12.30 2.83 -1.32
CA ILE A 48 12.90 1.62 -1.89
C ILE A 48 12.78 1.61 -3.41
N ASP A 49 13.71 0.92 -4.07
CA ASP A 49 13.58 0.57 -5.48
C ASP A 49 12.66 -0.64 -5.64
N PRO A 50 11.58 -0.55 -6.44
CA PRO A 50 10.63 -1.65 -6.58
C PRO A 50 11.20 -2.86 -7.35
N GLU A 51 12.12 -2.66 -8.28
CA GLU A 51 12.70 -3.77 -9.06
C GLU A 51 13.71 -4.55 -8.22
N GLU A 52 14.60 -3.85 -7.50
CA GLU A 52 15.53 -4.48 -6.56
C GLU A 52 14.78 -5.19 -5.43
N SER A 53 13.65 -4.63 -4.98
CA SER A 53 12.80 -5.27 -3.97
C SER A 53 12.22 -6.61 -4.44
N LYS A 54 11.78 -6.71 -5.70
CA LYS A 54 11.29 -7.98 -6.28
C LYS A 54 12.41 -9.01 -6.37
N THR A 55 13.59 -8.59 -6.86
CA THR A 55 14.77 -9.46 -6.97
C THR A 55 15.21 -9.96 -5.58
N LEU A 56 15.27 -9.07 -4.59
CA LEU A 56 15.62 -9.46 -3.23
C LEU A 56 14.60 -10.40 -2.60
N ALA A 57 13.30 -10.16 -2.81
CA ALA A 57 12.25 -11.04 -2.29
C ALA A 57 12.40 -12.46 -2.85
N GLN A 58 12.66 -12.60 -4.15
CA GLN A 58 12.94 -13.90 -4.77
C GLN A 58 14.18 -14.57 -4.14
N GLN A 59 15.28 -13.86 -4.01
CA GLN A 59 16.50 -14.41 -3.40
C GLN A 59 16.29 -14.88 -1.96
N LEU A 60 15.51 -14.14 -1.16
CA LEU A 60 15.19 -14.55 0.20
C LEU A 60 14.40 -15.87 0.24
N MET A 61 13.51 -16.09 -0.71
CA MET A 61 12.80 -17.37 -0.85
C MET A 61 13.76 -18.50 -1.22
N GLU A 62 14.65 -18.27 -2.17
CA GLU A 62 15.67 -19.25 -2.59
C GLU A 62 16.63 -19.59 -1.44
N GLU A 63 17.13 -18.59 -0.71
CA GLU A 63 18.00 -18.76 0.46
C GLU A 63 17.32 -19.54 1.60
N ALA A 64 16.00 -19.38 1.73
CA ALA A 64 15.20 -20.12 2.71
C ALA A 64 14.80 -21.53 2.24
N GLY A 65 15.20 -21.95 1.03
CA GLY A 65 14.84 -23.25 0.47
C GLY A 65 13.35 -23.38 0.11
N VAL A 66 12.67 -22.26 -0.13
CA VAL A 66 11.25 -22.25 -0.54
C VAL A 66 11.15 -22.62 -2.01
N GLU A 67 10.31 -23.61 -2.32
CA GLU A 67 9.92 -23.90 -3.69
C GLU A 67 8.91 -22.86 -4.18
N VAL A 68 9.33 -22.00 -5.10
CA VAL A 68 8.49 -20.92 -5.65
C VAL A 68 7.83 -21.39 -6.93
N LEU A 69 6.50 -21.36 -6.97
CA LEU A 69 5.71 -21.68 -8.15
C LEU A 69 5.01 -20.42 -8.67
N MET A 70 5.40 -19.97 -9.87
CA MET A 70 4.84 -18.77 -10.51
C MET A 70 3.83 -19.14 -11.61
N TYR A 71 3.04 -18.15 -12.04
CA TYR A 71 2.05 -18.30 -13.11
C TYR A 71 0.97 -19.34 -12.84
N VAL A 72 0.60 -19.47 -11.58
CA VAL A 72 -0.51 -20.30 -11.11
C VAL A 72 -1.58 -19.44 -10.48
N PHE A 73 -2.81 -19.90 -10.56
CA PHE A 73 -3.95 -19.29 -9.91
C PHE A 73 -4.57 -20.28 -8.94
N CYS A 74 -4.72 -19.91 -7.67
CA CYS A 74 -5.41 -20.75 -6.68
C CYS A 74 -6.92 -20.67 -6.92
N THR A 75 -7.53 -21.80 -7.32
CA THR A 75 -8.93 -21.85 -7.74
C THR A 75 -9.86 -22.45 -6.71
N ASP A 76 -9.35 -23.32 -5.82
CA ASP A 76 -10.17 -23.98 -4.82
C ASP A 76 -9.31 -24.48 -3.65
N VAL A 77 -9.96 -25.06 -2.64
CA VAL A 77 -9.33 -25.67 -1.47
C VAL A 77 -9.74 -27.13 -1.31
N ILE A 78 -8.84 -27.95 -0.79
CA ILE A 78 -9.10 -29.34 -0.42
C ILE A 78 -9.39 -29.35 1.07
N ARG A 79 -10.58 -29.85 1.47
CA ARG A 79 -11.03 -29.89 2.87
C ARG A 79 -11.50 -31.28 3.28
N GLU A 80 -11.27 -31.59 4.55
CA GLU A 80 -11.89 -32.72 5.27
C GLU A 80 -12.51 -32.15 6.56
N GLY A 81 -13.83 -32.05 6.59
CA GLY A 81 -14.52 -31.38 7.69
C GLY A 81 -14.13 -29.92 7.80
N ASN A 82 -13.59 -29.50 8.94
CA ASN A 82 -13.08 -28.13 9.19
C ASN A 82 -11.60 -27.97 8.85
N GLU A 83 -10.91 -29.01 8.45
CA GLU A 83 -9.47 -28.99 8.15
C GLU A 83 -9.18 -28.69 6.69
N VAL A 84 -8.31 -27.71 6.41
CA VAL A 84 -7.74 -27.50 5.09
C VAL A 84 -6.57 -28.47 4.91
N LYS A 85 -6.60 -29.27 3.84
CA LYS A 85 -5.57 -30.26 3.48
C LYS A 85 -4.68 -29.82 2.34
N GLY A 86 -5.04 -28.74 1.67
CA GLY A 86 -4.30 -28.20 0.53
C GLY A 86 -5.12 -27.26 -0.31
N VAL A 87 -4.57 -26.92 -1.47
CA VAL A 87 -5.18 -26.02 -2.44
C VAL A 87 -5.21 -26.65 -3.83
N VAL A 88 -6.16 -26.21 -4.65
CA VAL A 88 -6.23 -26.51 -6.08
C VAL A 88 -5.73 -25.30 -6.85
N ILE A 89 -4.79 -25.54 -7.73
CA ILE A 89 -4.23 -24.51 -8.62
C ILE A 89 -4.58 -24.80 -10.07
N GLU A 90 -4.63 -23.75 -10.86
CA GLU A 90 -4.77 -23.81 -12.32
C GLU A 90 -3.55 -23.13 -12.97
N SER A 91 -2.99 -23.78 -13.97
CA SER A 91 -1.84 -23.28 -14.73
C SER A 91 -1.99 -23.63 -16.20
N LYS A 92 -1.01 -23.28 -17.03
CA LYS A 92 -0.96 -23.76 -18.43
C LYS A 92 -0.75 -25.26 -18.56
N ALA A 93 -0.27 -25.94 -17.50
CA ALA A 93 -0.16 -27.41 -17.45
C ALA A 93 -1.48 -28.09 -17.07
N GLY A 94 -2.46 -27.32 -16.63
CA GLY A 94 -3.77 -27.79 -16.22
C GLY A 94 -4.01 -27.60 -14.72
N ARG A 95 -4.97 -28.37 -14.18
CA ARG A 95 -5.39 -28.32 -12.80
C ARG A 95 -4.62 -29.33 -11.97
N GLU A 96 -4.08 -28.86 -10.85
CA GLU A 96 -3.26 -29.66 -9.94
C GLU A 96 -3.65 -29.40 -8.48
N ALA A 97 -3.33 -30.35 -7.62
CA ALA A 97 -3.54 -30.26 -6.16
C ALA A 97 -2.19 -30.15 -5.46
N ILE A 98 -2.07 -29.19 -4.56
CA ILE A 98 -0.93 -29.07 -3.64
C ILE A 98 -1.43 -29.40 -2.24
N LEU A 99 -0.95 -30.52 -1.70
CA LEU A 99 -1.29 -30.93 -0.34
C LEU A 99 -0.32 -30.34 0.67
N ALA A 100 -0.84 -29.88 1.81
CA ALA A 100 -0.05 -29.28 2.86
C ALA A 100 -0.64 -29.57 4.24
N ARG A 101 0.22 -29.64 5.25
CA ARG A 101 -0.22 -29.75 6.66
C ARG A 101 -0.76 -28.43 7.19
N THR A 102 -0.28 -27.30 6.66
CA THR A 102 -0.73 -25.96 7.01
C THR A 102 -0.71 -25.12 5.76
N VAL A 103 -1.74 -24.34 5.54
CA VAL A 103 -1.87 -23.39 4.43
C VAL A 103 -1.87 -21.98 5.02
N ILE A 104 -1.15 -21.06 4.37
CA ILE A 104 -1.15 -19.63 4.74
C ILE A 104 -1.70 -18.85 3.55
N ASP A 105 -2.87 -18.26 3.73
CA ASP A 105 -3.49 -17.40 2.71
C ASP A 105 -2.86 -16.01 2.74
N CYS A 106 -2.01 -15.73 1.76
CA CYS A 106 -1.40 -14.42 1.51
C CYS A 106 -1.93 -13.77 0.22
N THR A 107 -3.10 -14.18 -0.28
CA THR A 107 -3.67 -13.68 -1.54
C THR A 107 -4.04 -12.19 -1.47
N GLY A 108 -4.17 -11.65 -0.27
CA GLY A 108 -4.58 -10.27 -0.02
C GLY A 108 -6.10 -10.05 -0.13
N ASP A 109 -6.80 -10.97 -0.79
CA ASP A 109 -8.25 -10.92 -1.00
C ASP A 109 -8.98 -12.09 -0.31
N ALA A 110 -8.28 -12.82 0.59
CA ALA A 110 -8.77 -13.99 1.31
C ALA A 110 -9.33 -15.09 0.38
N ASP A 111 -8.70 -15.33 -0.77
CA ASP A 111 -9.24 -16.25 -1.77
C ASP A 111 -9.28 -17.70 -1.29
N VAL A 112 -8.25 -18.14 -0.57
CA VAL A 112 -8.19 -19.47 0.03
C VAL A 112 -9.16 -19.57 1.22
N ALA A 113 -9.09 -18.58 2.12
CA ALA A 113 -9.95 -18.54 3.32
C ALA A 113 -11.44 -18.53 2.96
N PHE A 114 -11.83 -17.70 1.99
CA PHE A 114 -13.22 -17.65 1.51
C PHE A 114 -13.70 -18.99 0.95
N ARG A 115 -12.88 -19.64 0.11
CA ARG A 115 -13.21 -20.97 -0.44
C ARG A 115 -13.21 -22.05 0.64
N ALA A 116 -12.39 -21.88 1.67
CA ALA A 116 -12.40 -22.74 2.86
C ALA A 116 -13.65 -22.52 3.75
N GLY A 117 -14.53 -21.57 3.44
CA GLY A 117 -15.74 -21.28 4.21
C GLY A 117 -15.48 -20.43 5.47
N VAL A 118 -14.34 -19.73 5.52
CA VAL A 118 -14.10 -18.73 6.57
C VAL A 118 -15.06 -17.57 6.38
N GLU A 119 -15.64 -17.09 7.46
CA GLU A 119 -16.44 -15.87 7.45
C GLU A 119 -15.58 -14.68 7.03
N CYS A 120 -16.03 -13.92 6.04
CA CYS A 120 -15.34 -12.75 5.52
C CYS A 120 -16.27 -11.53 5.54
N ARG A 121 -15.68 -10.36 5.78
CA ARG A 121 -16.33 -9.05 5.66
C ARG A 121 -15.74 -8.28 4.50
N LYS A 122 -16.46 -7.29 4.00
CA LYS A 122 -16.00 -6.36 2.95
C LYS A 122 -16.47 -4.95 3.28
N GLY A 123 -15.53 -4.01 3.29
CA GLY A 123 -15.85 -2.60 3.40
C GLY A 123 -16.48 -2.19 4.72
N ASP A 124 -17.04 -0.99 4.69
CA ASP A 124 -17.82 -0.40 5.79
C ASP A 124 -19.20 -1.07 5.97
N ALA A 125 -20.00 -0.54 6.89
CA ALA A 125 -21.36 -1.05 7.16
C ALA A 125 -22.30 -1.02 5.94
N GLU A 126 -22.00 -0.22 4.92
CA GLU A 126 -22.73 -0.11 3.66
C GLU A 126 -22.08 -0.93 2.52
N GLY A 127 -21.01 -1.65 2.81
CA GLY A 127 -20.24 -2.45 1.86
C GLY A 127 -19.28 -1.63 0.98
N GLY A 128 -19.05 -0.37 1.32
CA GLY A 128 -18.11 0.50 0.64
C GLY A 128 -16.66 0.15 0.99
N MET A 129 -15.84 -0.16 -0.01
CA MET A 129 -14.42 -0.46 0.17
C MET A 129 -13.53 0.75 -0.10
N GLN A 130 -12.38 0.81 0.54
CA GLN A 130 -11.39 1.85 0.29
C GLN A 130 -10.93 1.83 -1.17
N PRO A 131 -10.90 2.99 -1.85
CA PRO A 131 -10.63 3.07 -3.29
C PRO A 131 -9.19 2.67 -3.64
N PRO A 132 -8.98 1.81 -4.64
CA PRO A 132 -7.66 1.47 -5.14
C PRO A 132 -6.98 2.63 -5.87
N THR A 133 -5.66 2.51 -6.00
CA THR A 133 -4.79 3.46 -6.69
C THR A 133 -3.90 2.75 -7.70
N LEU A 134 -3.78 3.29 -8.90
CA LEU A 134 -2.76 2.91 -9.88
C LEU A 134 -1.61 3.91 -9.80
N MET A 135 -0.52 3.54 -9.18
CA MET A 135 0.69 4.36 -9.09
C MET A 135 1.49 4.34 -10.38
N PHE A 136 2.21 5.42 -10.64
CA PHE A 136 3.13 5.52 -11.77
C PHE A 136 4.33 6.40 -11.44
N SER A 137 5.40 6.30 -12.23
CA SER A 137 6.57 7.17 -12.11
C SER A 137 6.75 8.06 -13.32
N MET A 138 7.37 9.21 -13.07
CA MET A 138 7.83 10.15 -14.07
C MET A 138 9.35 10.29 -13.95
N ARG A 139 10.06 10.36 -15.08
CA ARG A 139 11.49 10.63 -15.19
C ARG A 139 11.73 11.95 -15.92
N GLY A 140 12.96 12.45 -15.83
CA GLY A 140 13.31 13.76 -16.39
C GLY A 140 12.65 14.91 -15.63
N VAL A 141 12.27 14.70 -14.37
CA VAL A 141 11.74 15.76 -13.51
C VAL A 141 12.90 16.61 -13.00
N ALA A 142 12.83 17.92 -13.22
CA ALA A 142 13.76 18.88 -12.63
C ALA A 142 13.41 19.06 -11.13
N THR A 143 13.72 18.05 -10.33
CA THR A 143 13.31 17.99 -8.90
C THR A 143 13.81 19.17 -8.09
N GLN A 144 15.00 19.69 -8.39
CA GLN A 144 15.50 20.90 -7.70
C GLN A 144 14.60 22.10 -7.98
N ARG A 145 14.15 22.30 -9.23
CA ARG A 145 13.20 23.37 -9.58
C ARG A 145 11.86 23.23 -8.85
N LEU A 146 11.36 22.00 -8.69
CA LEU A 146 10.16 21.74 -7.89
C LEU A 146 10.38 22.13 -6.43
N ARG A 147 11.52 21.76 -5.85
CA ARG A 147 11.90 22.06 -4.46
C ARG A 147 11.99 23.58 -4.23
N ASP A 148 12.71 24.26 -5.10
CA ASP A 148 12.91 25.71 -5.01
C ASP A 148 11.59 26.45 -5.14
N ALA A 149 10.74 26.09 -6.11
CA ALA A 149 9.43 26.70 -6.28
C ALA A 149 8.53 26.55 -5.04
N ILE A 150 8.51 25.36 -4.42
CA ILE A 150 7.74 25.13 -3.19
C ILE A 150 8.34 25.91 -2.00
N ALA A 151 9.66 25.94 -1.88
CA ALA A 151 10.35 26.61 -0.79
C ALA A 151 10.24 28.13 -0.86
N GLU A 152 10.25 28.71 -2.06
CA GLU A 152 10.15 30.14 -2.30
C GLU A 152 8.72 30.67 -2.21
N HIS A 153 7.74 29.83 -2.54
CA HIS A 153 6.34 30.24 -2.63
C HIS A 153 5.38 29.24 -1.92
N PRO A 154 5.57 28.99 -0.62
CA PRO A 154 4.78 27.99 0.13
C PRO A 154 3.27 28.32 0.14
N ASP A 155 2.92 29.59 0.11
CA ASP A 155 1.54 30.11 0.03
C ASP A 155 0.88 29.84 -1.34
N ILE A 156 1.65 29.88 -2.42
CA ILE A 156 1.17 29.59 -3.78
C ILE A 156 0.90 28.08 -3.94
N TYR A 157 1.77 27.26 -3.39
CA TYR A 157 1.74 25.81 -3.59
C TYR A 157 0.90 25.05 -2.56
N ASP A 158 0.46 25.73 -1.48
CA ASP A 158 -0.45 25.20 -0.48
C ASP A 158 -0.09 23.76 -0.06
N MET A 159 1.00 23.68 0.72
CA MET A 159 1.56 22.39 1.16
C MET A 159 1.01 21.98 2.52
N ASP A 160 0.42 20.79 2.60
CA ASP A 160 -0.21 20.30 3.84
C ASP A 160 0.82 19.96 4.94
N ILE A 161 2.10 19.63 4.61
CA ILE A 161 2.82 18.72 5.47
C ILE A 161 4.22 19.09 5.87
N MET A 162 4.97 19.84 5.09
CA MET A 162 6.40 20.01 5.38
C MET A 162 6.81 21.47 5.45
N PRO A 163 7.68 21.82 6.42
CA PRO A 163 8.41 23.09 6.34
C PRO A 163 9.17 23.15 5.02
N ALA A 164 9.09 24.28 4.34
CA ALA A 164 9.73 24.52 3.04
C ALA A 164 11.22 24.11 3.01
N GLU A 165 11.91 24.27 4.13
CA GLU A 165 13.33 23.93 4.30
C GLU A 165 13.62 22.43 4.16
N SER A 166 12.70 21.58 4.57
CA SER A 166 12.85 20.10 4.50
C SER A 166 12.84 19.58 3.06
N PHE A 167 12.31 20.35 2.10
CA PHE A 167 12.29 19.95 0.70
C PHE A 167 13.67 20.06 0.02
N ARG A 168 14.58 20.88 0.54
CA ARG A 168 15.78 21.27 -0.21
C ARG A 168 16.78 20.14 -0.44
N ASN A 169 16.93 19.20 0.50
CA ASN A 169 18.05 18.25 0.48
C ASN A 169 17.69 16.79 0.72
N GLU A 170 16.43 16.40 0.78
CA GLU A 170 16.06 15.07 1.25
C GLU A 170 15.10 14.33 0.29
N LYS A 171 15.10 12.99 0.40
CA LYS A 171 14.01 12.18 -0.14
C LYS A 171 12.73 12.56 0.61
N PHE A 172 11.61 12.73 -0.10
CA PHE A 172 10.38 13.22 0.49
C PHE A 172 9.14 12.55 -0.08
N ILE A 173 8.07 12.58 0.71
CA ILE A 173 6.69 12.56 0.24
C ILE A 173 6.15 13.98 0.37
N THR A 174 5.58 14.52 -0.68
CA THR A 174 4.87 15.80 -0.64
C THR A 174 3.39 15.57 -0.84
N VAL A 175 2.58 16.27 -0.04
CA VAL A 175 1.12 16.31 -0.19
C VAL A 175 0.68 17.77 -0.14
N GLY A 176 -0.06 18.20 -1.16
CA GLY A 176 -0.50 19.59 -1.29
C GLY A 176 -0.76 20.00 -2.74
N LEU A 177 -0.23 21.15 -3.14
CA LEU A 177 -0.42 21.74 -4.47
C LEU A 177 -1.91 21.91 -4.83
N ARG A 178 -2.76 22.26 -3.86
CA ARG A 178 -4.21 22.38 -4.05
C ARG A 178 -4.56 23.46 -5.03
N ASN A 179 -3.83 24.59 -5.01
CA ASN A 179 -4.04 25.69 -5.93
C ASN A 179 -3.75 25.31 -7.38
N GLN A 180 -2.74 24.47 -7.62
CA GLN A 180 -2.44 23.96 -8.96
C GLN A 180 -3.51 22.98 -9.46
N ILE A 181 -4.06 22.16 -8.57
CA ILE A 181 -5.20 21.29 -8.91
C ILE A 181 -6.44 22.14 -9.26
N ALA A 182 -6.73 23.19 -8.50
CA ALA A 182 -7.83 24.09 -8.78
C ALA A 182 -7.68 24.73 -10.17
N LYS A 183 -6.50 25.30 -10.47
CA LYS A 183 -6.19 25.86 -11.81
C LYS A 183 -6.32 24.84 -12.94
N ALA A 184 -5.88 23.60 -12.70
CA ALA A 184 -5.99 22.53 -13.70
C ALA A 184 -7.45 22.15 -13.97
N ARG A 185 -8.29 22.11 -12.93
CA ARG A 185 -9.73 21.86 -13.06
C ARG A 185 -10.43 22.98 -13.81
N GLU A 186 -10.10 24.26 -13.53
CA GLU A 186 -10.57 25.42 -14.28
C GLU A 186 -10.18 25.34 -15.76
N ALA A 187 -9.00 24.77 -16.06
CA ALA A 187 -8.55 24.50 -17.44
C ALA A 187 -9.14 23.21 -18.05
N GLY A 188 -10.13 22.58 -17.40
CA GLY A 188 -10.84 21.42 -17.92
C GLY A 188 -10.13 20.08 -17.74
N ILE A 189 -9.15 19.97 -16.83
CA ILE A 189 -8.53 18.70 -16.46
C ILE A 189 -9.29 18.11 -15.26
N ASP A 190 -10.04 17.05 -15.50
CA ASP A 190 -10.72 16.31 -14.44
C ASP A 190 -9.71 15.47 -13.64
N LEU A 191 -9.51 15.82 -12.37
CA LEU A 191 -8.59 15.17 -11.45
C LEU A 191 -9.36 14.49 -10.31
N PRO A 192 -9.02 13.21 -9.99
CA PRO A 192 -9.79 12.40 -9.04
C PRO A 192 -9.58 12.80 -7.58
N VAL A 193 -8.54 13.57 -7.28
CA VAL A 193 -8.16 13.97 -5.93
C VAL A 193 -7.97 15.48 -5.83
N ALA A 194 -8.08 16.03 -4.63
CA ALA A 194 -7.91 17.44 -4.35
C ALA A 194 -6.46 17.83 -3.96
N ARG A 195 -5.58 16.86 -3.84
CA ARG A 195 -4.17 17.02 -3.44
C ARG A 195 -3.25 16.31 -4.42
N THR A 196 -2.09 16.87 -4.64
CA THR A 196 -1.00 16.21 -5.37
C THR A 196 -0.15 15.44 -4.36
N ILE A 197 0.12 14.16 -4.65
CA ILE A 197 0.98 13.31 -3.82
C ILE A 197 2.14 12.85 -4.68
N LEU A 198 3.33 13.36 -4.37
CA LEU A 198 4.57 13.07 -5.07
C LEU A 198 5.58 12.43 -4.10
N ILE A 199 6.28 11.41 -4.55
CA ILE A 199 7.24 10.65 -3.79
C ILE A 199 8.55 10.61 -4.57
N THR A 200 9.65 11.05 -3.98
CA THR A 200 10.96 10.97 -4.64
C THR A 200 11.36 9.52 -4.89
N GLY A 201 11.90 9.27 -6.07
CA GLY A 201 12.49 7.99 -6.42
C GLY A 201 13.90 7.78 -5.86
N MET A 202 14.52 6.66 -6.22
CA MET A 202 15.94 6.41 -5.90
C MET A 202 16.85 7.33 -6.73
N SER A 203 16.53 7.58 -8.00
CA SER A 203 17.21 8.57 -8.84
C SER A 203 16.71 9.99 -8.54
N GLU A 204 17.56 10.98 -8.80
CA GLU A 204 17.22 12.39 -8.50
C GLU A 204 16.11 12.95 -9.39
N ASP A 205 16.02 12.49 -10.64
CA ASP A 205 15.03 12.93 -11.62
C ASP A 205 13.76 12.09 -11.63
N GLU A 206 13.62 11.15 -10.67
CA GLU A 206 12.48 10.24 -10.57
C GLU A 206 11.48 10.69 -9.52
N ILE A 207 10.23 10.82 -9.92
CA ILE A 207 9.11 11.07 -9.01
C ILE A 207 8.04 10.01 -9.23
N TRP A 208 7.60 9.36 -8.14
CA TRP A 208 6.44 8.50 -8.10
C TRP A 208 5.21 9.30 -7.72
N VAL A 209 4.09 8.95 -8.31
CA VAL A 209 2.82 9.68 -8.22
C VAL A 209 1.73 8.77 -7.67
N ASN A 210 1.14 9.18 -6.54
CA ASN A 210 0.05 8.47 -5.87
C ASN A 210 -1.22 9.33 -5.89
N MET A 211 -1.84 9.48 -7.05
CA MET A 211 -2.95 10.41 -7.24
C MET A 211 -4.17 9.80 -7.91
N SER A 212 -4.08 8.62 -8.54
CA SER A 212 -5.27 7.98 -9.07
C SER A 212 -6.14 7.43 -7.94
N ARG A 213 -7.47 7.48 -8.14
CA ARG A 213 -8.45 7.01 -7.15
C ARG A 213 -9.71 6.57 -7.88
N VAL A 214 -10.05 5.32 -7.77
CA VAL A 214 -11.26 4.78 -8.41
C VAL A 214 -12.21 4.27 -7.33
N ASN A 215 -13.30 4.99 -7.10
CA ASN A 215 -14.30 4.61 -6.11
C ASN A 215 -15.19 3.47 -6.61
N GLY A 216 -15.75 2.69 -5.70
CA GLY A 216 -16.74 1.65 -6.00
C GLY A 216 -16.18 0.44 -6.74
N VAL A 217 -14.89 0.12 -6.56
CA VAL A 217 -14.28 -1.08 -7.13
C VAL A 217 -14.36 -2.23 -6.14
N ASP A 218 -14.99 -3.33 -6.55
CA ASP A 218 -14.85 -4.62 -5.87
C ASP A 218 -13.79 -5.46 -6.58
N PRO A 219 -12.61 -5.67 -5.98
CA PRO A 219 -11.53 -6.43 -6.63
C PRO A 219 -11.82 -7.95 -6.70
N THR A 220 -12.84 -8.41 -6.01
CA THR A 220 -13.28 -9.82 -6.06
C THR A 220 -14.32 -10.09 -7.17
N ASP A 221 -14.80 -9.02 -7.84
CA ASP A 221 -15.59 -9.10 -9.07
C ASP A 221 -14.72 -8.69 -10.28
N PRO A 222 -14.39 -9.62 -11.19
CA PRO A 222 -13.52 -9.33 -12.32
C PRO A 222 -14.09 -8.24 -13.25
N GLY A 223 -15.40 -8.11 -13.35
CA GLY A 223 -16.04 -7.05 -14.14
C GLY A 223 -15.82 -5.68 -13.53
N SER A 224 -16.00 -5.55 -12.21
CA SER A 224 -15.73 -4.34 -11.45
C SER A 224 -14.25 -3.97 -11.52
N TYR A 225 -13.37 -4.94 -11.27
CA TYR A 225 -11.93 -4.72 -11.29
C TYR A 225 -11.45 -4.25 -12.68
N THR A 226 -11.92 -4.89 -13.75
CA THR A 226 -11.59 -4.50 -15.14
C THR A 226 -12.01 -3.05 -15.44
N ARG A 227 -13.22 -2.65 -15.07
CA ARG A 227 -13.67 -1.25 -15.24
C ARG A 227 -12.82 -0.29 -14.45
N GLY A 228 -12.44 -0.67 -13.21
CA GLY A 228 -11.56 0.09 -12.35
C GLY A 228 -10.17 0.32 -12.97
N GLU A 229 -9.53 -0.74 -13.49
CA GLU A 229 -8.24 -0.67 -14.18
C GLU A 229 -8.28 0.27 -15.40
N ILE A 230 -9.32 0.18 -16.21
CA ILE A 230 -9.48 1.05 -17.37
C ILE A 230 -9.59 2.51 -16.95
N GLU A 231 -10.40 2.80 -15.92
CA GLU A 231 -10.56 4.17 -15.42
C GLU A 231 -9.28 4.69 -14.76
N ALA A 232 -8.61 3.87 -13.94
CA ALA A 232 -7.33 4.24 -13.32
C ALA A 232 -6.29 4.65 -14.36
N ARG A 233 -6.18 3.91 -15.48
CA ARG A 233 -5.26 4.25 -16.58
C ARG A 233 -5.62 5.57 -17.25
N LYS A 234 -6.90 5.87 -17.44
CA LYS A 234 -7.35 7.18 -17.95
C LYS A 234 -6.96 8.31 -16.98
N GLN A 235 -7.12 8.07 -15.67
CA GLN A 235 -6.71 9.03 -14.64
C GLN A 235 -5.20 9.28 -14.67
N VAL A 236 -4.36 8.27 -14.83
CA VAL A 236 -2.90 8.41 -14.97
C VAL A 236 -2.53 9.39 -16.09
N TYR A 237 -3.17 9.30 -17.25
CA TYR A 237 -2.90 10.22 -18.36
C TYR A 237 -3.38 11.65 -18.08
N ARG A 238 -4.53 11.83 -17.40
CA ARG A 238 -5.02 13.14 -16.97
C ARG A 238 -4.08 13.77 -15.92
N ILE A 239 -3.62 12.98 -14.96
CA ILE A 239 -2.67 13.41 -13.92
C ILE A 239 -1.32 13.78 -14.55
N ARG A 240 -0.78 12.96 -15.48
CA ARG A 240 0.42 13.32 -16.25
C ARG A 240 0.28 14.66 -16.95
N LYS A 241 -0.86 14.92 -17.61
CA LYS A 241 -1.13 16.20 -18.29
C LYS A 241 -1.11 17.35 -17.28
N TYR A 242 -1.77 17.18 -16.14
CA TYR A 242 -1.75 18.14 -15.05
C TYR A 242 -0.33 18.44 -14.57
N LEU A 243 0.46 17.42 -14.23
CA LEU A 243 1.82 17.59 -13.72
C LEU A 243 2.68 18.40 -14.70
N ARG A 244 2.65 18.07 -15.97
CA ARG A 244 3.46 18.75 -16.99
C ARG A 244 3.05 20.20 -17.24
N GLN A 245 1.80 20.56 -17.04
CA GLN A 245 1.28 21.90 -17.36
C GLN A 245 1.23 22.83 -16.16
N PHE A 246 1.09 22.29 -14.94
CA PHE A 246 0.79 23.09 -13.75
C PHE A 246 1.80 22.91 -12.61
N VAL A 247 2.71 21.94 -12.67
CA VAL A 247 3.66 21.68 -11.59
C VAL A 247 5.08 21.95 -12.07
N PRO A 248 5.79 22.90 -11.40
CA PRO A 248 7.16 23.25 -11.77
C PRO A 248 8.09 22.02 -11.77
N GLY A 249 8.96 21.96 -12.76
CA GLY A 249 9.93 20.88 -12.91
C GLY A 249 9.42 19.65 -13.70
N PHE A 250 8.12 19.60 -14.03
CA PHE A 250 7.54 18.49 -14.80
C PHE A 250 7.37 18.80 -16.29
N GLU A 251 7.70 19.96 -16.77
CA GLU A 251 7.40 20.44 -18.13
C GLU A 251 7.94 19.47 -19.21
N ASN A 252 9.14 18.95 -19.01
CA ASN A 252 9.82 18.01 -19.92
C ASN A 252 9.78 16.55 -19.44
N ALA A 253 9.13 16.28 -18.31
CA ALA A 253 9.07 14.95 -17.74
C ALA A 253 8.23 14.00 -18.61
N TRP A 254 8.62 12.74 -18.64
CA TRP A 254 7.88 11.68 -19.31
C TRP A 254 7.47 10.58 -18.34
N MET A 255 6.42 9.84 -18.69
CA MET A 255 5.97 8.69 -17.91
C MET A 255 6.95 7.54 -18.13
N ASP A 256 7.53 7.03 -17.06
CA ASP A 256 8.51 5.97 -17.09
C ASP A 256 7.86 4.60 -16.84
N ARG A 257 7.23 4.44 -15.68
CA ARG A 257 6.59 3.18 -15.29
C ARG A 257 5.16 3.43 -14.80
N VAL A 258 4.31 2.46 -15.05
CA VAL A 258 2.98 2.35 -14.44
C VAL A 258 2.93 1.02 -13.71
N ALA A 259 2.38 0.99 -12.52
CA ALA A 259 2.18 -0.28 -11.80
C ALA A 259 1.42 -1.28 -12.70
N PRO A 260 1.75 -2.58 -12.64
CA PRO A 260 1.14 -3.57 -13.51
C PRO A 260 -0.37 -3.68 -13.33
N PHE A 261 -0.85 -3.42 -12.12
CA PHE A 261 -2.27 -3.39 -11.74
C PHE A 261 -2.49 -2.42 -10.57
N MET A 262 -3.74 -2.07 -10.31
CA MET A 262 -4.11 -1.21 -9.18
C MET A 262 -3.68 -1.82 -7.84
N GLY A 263 -3.13 -1.00 -6.95
CA GLY A 263 -2.93 -1.33 -5.55
C GLY A 263 -4.28 -1.32 -4.83
N ILE A 264 -4.76 -2.51 -4.51
CA ILE A 264 -6.00 -2.69 -3.74
C ILE A 264 -5.72 -2.43 -2.27
N ARG A 265 -6.48 -1.52 -1.66
CA ARG A 265 -6.39 -1.24 -0.22
C ARG A 265 -7.22 -2.21 0.59
N GLU A 266 -8.42 -2.49 0.12
CA GLU A 266 -9.40 -3.29 0.84
C GLU A 266 -10.16 -4.22 -0.11
N SER A 267 -10.46 -5.41 0.42
CA SER A 267 -11.34 -6.39 -0.20
C SER A 267 -11.96 -7.27 0.89
N ARG A 268 -11.94 -8.60 0.75
CA ARG A 268 -12.35 -9.49 1.83
C ARG A 268 -11.31 -9.50 2.95
N VAL A 269 -11.78 -9.29 4.18
CA VAL A 269 -11.05 -9.55 5.42
C VAL A 269 -11.67 -10.71 6.15
N THR A 270 -10.88 -11.59 6.72
CA THR A 270 -11.37 -12.75 7.46
C THR A 270 -11.83 -12.36 8.86
N VAL A 271 -12.77 -13.11 9.41
CA VAL A 271 -13.09 -13.08 10.85
C VAL A 271 -12.21 -14.11 11.55
N GLY A 272 -11.23 -13.62 12.30
CA GLY A 272 -10.29 -14.45 13.07
C GLY A 272 -10.68 -14.53 14.54
N LYS A 273 -9.88 -15.26 15.32
CA LYS A 273 -10.03 -15.39 16.79
C LYS A 273 -9.90 -14.06 17.52
N TYR A 274 -9.37 -13.05 16.86
CA TYR A 274 -9.40 -11.65 17.26
C TYR A 274 -9.60 -10.78 16.03
N VAL A 275 -10.36 -9.70 16.18
CA VAL A 275 -10.52 -8.67 15.16
C VAL A 275 -9.86 -7.40 15.69
N LEU A 276 -8.76 -6.98 15.10
CA LEU A 276 -8.09 -5.73 15.49
C LEU A 276 -8.94 -4.53 15.06
N THR A 277 -9.14 -3.60 15.98
CA THR A 277 -10.01 -2.43 15.76
C THR A 277 -9.20 -1.12 15.73
N ALA A 278 -9.82 -0.05 15.22
CA ALA A 278 -9.21 1.28 15.29
C ALA A 278 -8.99 1.73 16.74
N GLU A 279 -9.87 1.35 17.67
CA GLU A 279 -9.74 1.65 19.09
C GLU A 279 -8.50 0.98 19.69
N ASP A 280 -8.17 -0.25 19.30
CA ASP A 280 -6.94 -0.93 19.73
C ASP A 280 -5.70 -0.16 19.26
N ILE A 281 -5.70 0.29 18.02
CA ILE A 281 -4.61 1.09 17.40
C ILE A 281 -4.45 2.41 18.15
N LEU A 282 -5.53 3.16 18.30
CA LEU A 282 -5.50 4.48 18.94
C LEU A 282 -5.15 4.42 20.43
N ALA A 283 -5.53 3.32 21.11
CA ALA A 283 -5.17 3.06 22.49
C ALA A 283 -3.72 2.53 22.65
N CYS A 284 -2.96 2.35 21.57
CA CYS A 284 -1.63 1.73 21.61
C CYS A 284 -1.65 0.38 22.33
N ARG A 285 -2.60 -0.49 22.00
CA ARG A 285 -2.83 -1.71 22.75
C ARG A 285 -1.69 -2.72 22.56
N HIS A 286 -1.29 -3.34 23.67
CA HIS A 286 -0.34 -4.43 23.73
C HIS A 286 -1.05 -5.75 23.99
N PHE A 287 -0.50 -6.86 23.44
CA PHE A 287 -1.06 -8.20 23.54
C PHE A 287 0.02 -9.21 23.93
N ASP A 288 -0.33 -10.18 24.78
CA ASP A 288 0.60 -11.26 25.19
C ASP A 288 1.02 -12.17 24.02
N ASP A 289 0.20 -12.24 22.98
CA ASP A 289 0.44 -13.00 21.76
C ASP A 289 0.88 -12.12 20.57
N ALA A 290 1.51 -10.99 20.83
CA ALA A 290 2.01 -10.10 19.78
C ALA A 290 3.03 -10.78 18.87
N ILE A 291 2.84 -10.65 17.56
CA ILE A 291 3.77 -11.16 16.53
C ILE A 291 4.45 -10.05 15.75
N ALA A 292 3.91 -8.87 15.82
CA ALA A 292 4.44 -7.67 15.17
C ALA A 292 4.06 -6.43 15.96
N VAL A 293 4.83 -5.36 15.75
CA VAL A 293 4.59 -4.02 16.29
C VAL A 293 4.45 -3.07 15.12
N ALA A 294 3.53 -2.13 15.20
CA ALA A 294 3.29 -1.12 14.18
C ALA A 294 3.16 0.28 14.80
N SER A 295 3.46 1.30 14.01
CA SER A 295 3.34 2.71 14.39
C SER A 295 2.54 3.54 13.38
N TYR A 296 2.06 2.89 12.31
CA TYR A 296 1.32 3.58 11.27
C TYR A 296 -0.05 4.02 11.80
N PRO A 297 -0.49 5.26 11.54
CA PRO A 297 -1.78 5.75 11.99
C PRO A 297 -2.95 5.03 11.31
N VAL A 298 -4.14 5.17 11.86
CA VAL A 298 -5.38 4.88 11.14
C VAL A 298 -5.46 5.83 9.94
N ASP A 299 -5.45 5.26 8.73
CA ASP A 299 -5.44 6.01 7.46
C ASP A 299 -6.61 5.55 6.57
N LEU A 300 -7.77 6.10 6.84
CA LEU A 300 -9.02 5.69 6.21
C LEU A 300 -9.30 6.50 4.94
N HIS A 301 -9.29 5.86 3.80
CA HIS A 301 -9.69 6.42 2.52
C HIS A 301 -11.19 6.20 2.27
N HIS A 302 -11.99 7.26 2.39
CA HIS A 302 -13.45 7.14 2.33
C HIS A 302 -13.96 6.55 1.00
N PRO A 303 -14.82 5.50 1.04
CA PRO A 303 -15.34 4.82 -0.16
C PRO A 303 -16.12 5.72 -1.12
N LYS A 304 -16.82 6.71 -0.58
CA LYS A 304 -17.65 7.67 -1.36
C LYS A 304 -16.86 8.83 -1.96
N GLY A 305 -15.53 8.86 -1.75
CA GLY A 305 -14.66 9.96 -2.17
C GLY A 305 -14.43 11.00 -1.07
N GLY A 306 -13.76 12.09 -1.40
CA GLY A 306 -13.29 13.09 -0.43
C GLY A 306 -11.85 12.84 0.01
N ASP A 307 -11.46 13.49 1.10
CA ASP A 307 -10.15 13.31 1.72
C ASP A 307 -10.08 11.99 2.53
N CYS A 308 -8.88 11.60 2.95
CA CYS A 308 -8.69 10.53 3.93
C CYS A 308 -8.77 11.10 5.35
N THR A 309 -9.21 10.27 6.29
CA THR A 309 -9.06 10.51 7.73
C THR A 309 -7.76 9.91 8.19
N LEU A 310 -6.95 10.68 8.91
CA LEU A 310 -5.68 10.22 9.47
C LEU A 310 -5.67 10.47 10.98
N GLU A 311 -5.69 9.39 11.77
CA GLU A 311 -5.69 9.47 13.23
C GLU A 311 -4.48 8.73 13.79
N TYR A 312 -3.68 9.45 14.59
CA TYR A 312 -2.43 8.92 15.11
C TYR A 312 -2.63 8.19 16.44
N CYS A 313 -2.02 7.02 16.56
CA CYS A 313 -1.77 6.41 17.88
C CYS A 313 -0.67 7.17 18.64
N GLY A 314 -0.39 6.78 19.87
CA GLY A 314 0.69 7.35 20.67
C GLY A 314 2.07 7.14 20.07
N ASP A 315 2.63 5.94 20.22
CA ASP A 315 3.96 5.58 19.68
C ASP A 315 3.90 4.32 18.81
N CYS A 316 3.35 3.23 19.34
CA CYS A 316 3.17 1.97 18.65
C CYS A 316 2.03 1.15 19.26
N TYR A 317 1.61 0.14 18.53
CA TYR A 317 0.62 -0.86 18.95
C TYR A 317 1.03 -2.24 18.46
N ASP A 318 0.50 -3.28 19.08
CA ASP A 318 0.81 -4.66 18.72
C ASP A 318 -0.22 -5.23 17.73
N ILE A 319 0.24 -6.17 16.93
CA ILE A 319 -0.59 -7.04 16.10
C ILE A 319 -0.55 -8.44 16.73
N PRO A 320 -1.68 -8.93 17.31
CA PRO A 320 -1.71 -10.22 17.97
C PRO A 320 -1.78 -11.37 16.96
N TYR A 321 -1.20 -12.53 17.31
CA TYR A 321 -1.22 -13.74 16.47
C TYR A 321 -2.65 -14.16 16.08
N ARG A 322 -3.60 -13.98 16.97
CA ARG A 322 -5.01 -14.37 16.78
C ARG A 322 -5.71 -13.71 15.60
N VAL A 323 -5.21 -12.57 15.07
CA VAL A 323 -5.75 -11.96 13.84
C VAL A 323 -5.45 -12.79 12.60
N LEU A 324 -4.43 -13.66 12.67
CA LEU A 324 -4.05 -14.54 11.57
C LEU A 324 -4.79 -15.89 11.60
N VAL A 325 -5.54 -16.20 12.66
CA VAL A 325 -6.15 -17.51 12.91
C VAL A 325 -7.66 -17.43 12.69
N PRO A 326 -8.21 -17.99 11.59
CA PRO A 326 -9.66 -18.09 11.39
C PRO A 326 -10.36 -18.85 12.53
N GLU A 327 -11.59 -18.46 12.86
CA GLU A 327 -12.30 -19.06 14.01
C GLU A 327 -12.67 -20.53 13.83
N LYS A 328 -13.13 -20.92 12.64
CA LYS A 328 -13.85 -22.19 12.41
C LYS A 328 -13.14 -23.14 11.43
N VAL A 329 -11.99 -22.75 10.92
CA VAL A 329 -11.22 -23.53 9.94
C VAL A 329 -9.85 -23.83 10.50
N GLU A 330 -9.47 -25.10 10.49
CA GLU A 330 -8.21 -25.59 11.01
C GLU A 330 -7.16 -25.71 9.89
N ASN A 331 -5.89 -25.73 10.25
CA ASN A 331 -4.74 -25.81 9.34
C ASN A 331 -4.66 -24.65 8.31
N LEU A 332 -5.34 -23.54 8.60
CA LEU A 332 -5.31 -22.33 7.79
C LEU A 332 -4.88 -21.14 8.64
N LEU A 333 -3.93 -20.38 8.14
CA LEU A 333 -3.60 -19.04 8.61
C LEU A 333 -3.86 -18.05 7.49
N VAL A 334 -4.02 -16.79 7.84
CA VAL A 334 -4.15 -15.68 6.89
C VAL A 334 -3.09 -14.62 7.20
N ALA A 335 -2.58 -13.92 6.19
CA ALA A 335 -1.60 -12.86 6.39
C ALA A 335 -1.76 -11.73 5.36
N GLY A 336 -1.35 -10.51 5.74
CA GLY A 336 -1.48 -9.32 4.91
C GLY A 336 -2.87 -8.70 5.00
N ARG A 337 -3.35 -8.08 3.91
CA ARG A 337 -4.62 -7.32 3.86
C ARG A 337 -5.87 -8.12 4.24
N CYS A 338 -5.84 -9.43 4.11
CA CYS A 338 -6.97 -10.30 4.43
C CYS A 338 -7.00 -10.79 5.88
N ALA A 339 -6.05 -10.40 6.72
CA ALA A 339 -6.08 -10.70 8.16
C ALA A 339 -7.27 -10.02 8.84
N SER A 340 -7.52 -10.38 10.10
CA SER A 340 -8.74 -10.01 10.81
C SER A 340 -8.68 -8.60 11.39
N PHE A 341 -9.15 -7.61 10.64
CA PHE A 341 -9.22 -6.19 11.01
C PHE A 341 -10.62 -5.63 10.77
N THR A 342 -10.97 -4.52 11.42
CA THR A 342 -12.13 -3.72 10.99
C THR A 342 -11.76 -2.86 9.78
N HIS A 343 -12.77 -2.32 9.08
CA HIS A 343 -12.58 -1.40 7.96
C HIS A 343 -11.69 -0.19 8.32
N GLU A 344 -11.84 0.33 9.53
CA GLU A 344 -11.10 1.48 10.03
C GLU A 344 -9.67 1.16 10.45
N ALA A 345 -9.39 -0.11 10.82
CA ALA A 345 -8.08 -0.57 11.28
C ALA A 345 -7.18 -1.10 10.15
N MET A 346 -7.69 -1.10 8.93
CA MET A 346 -7.03 -1.70 7.78
C MET A 346 -5.98 -0.77 7.14
#